data_8d158cb3e839bb1ca6fe2fa86e29a191
#
_entry.id   8d158cb3e839bb1ca6fe2fa86e29a191
#
_cell.length_a   1.000
_cell.length_b   1.000
_cell.length_c   1.000
_cell.angle_alpha   90.00
_cell.angle_beta   90.00
_cell.angle_gamma   90.00
#
_symmetry.space_group_name_H-M   'P 1'
#
loop_
_entity.id
_entity.type
_entity.pdbx_description
1 polymer ?
#
loop_
_entity_poly.entity_id
_entity_poly.type
_entity_poly.pdbx_seq_one_letter_code
_entity_poly.pdbx_strand_id
1 'polypeptide(L)'
;MKFGALLLIGLSLVVSSFSLLENHSEVKESIMDRKSGIKFSKMTFQDAIRQAKASGKLIFIDVHTSWCGPCKEMAKTTFTDTEVGKVFNQKFINLKIDAEEDADGPMISKAYTVSAYPTLLFVNSEGKLVRKLVGKQSKEKLLAAVASMK
;
A
#
# COMPACT_ATOMS: atom_id res chain seq x y z
N MET A 1 -8.30 49.78 52.25
CA MET A 1 -8.04 48.44 52.73
C MET A 1 -8.12 47.53 51.47
N LYS A 2 -7.06 47.32 50.76
CA LYS A 2 -6.02 46.28 50.71
C LYS A 2 -6.57 44.87 50.95
N PHE A 3 -6.62 44.07 49.89
CA PHE A 3 -6.44 42.62 49.71
C PHE A 3 -6.81 42.31 48.25
N GLY A 4 -6.02 41.77 47.42
CA GLY A 4 -4.80 40.97 47.48
C GLY A 4 -4.66 40.31 46.15
N ALA A 5 -3.64 40.69 45.38
CA ALA A 5 -3.22 39.93 44.21
C ALA A 5 -2.52 38.67 44.70
N LEU A 6 -2.88 37.53 44.20
CA LEU A 6 -2.05 36.31 44.01
C LEU A 6 -2.95 35.13 43.66
N LEU A 7 -2.92 34.72 42.40
CA LEU A 7 -3.09 33.31 41.98
C LEU A 7 -3.26 33.25 40.45
N LEU A 8 -2.21 33.51 39.73
CA LEU A 8 -2.10 33.13 38.29
C LEU A 8 -0.65 32.76 37.94
N ILE A 9 -0.05 31.83 38.67
CA ILE A 9 1.19 31.17 38.26
C ILE A 9 1.02 29.70 38.54
N GLY A 10 0.62 28.90 37.59
CA GLY A 10 0.53 27.44 37.79
C GLY A 10 -0.06 26.63 36.66
N LEU A 11 -0.13 27.13 35.42
CA LEU A 11 -0.69 26.33 34.33
C LEU A 11 0.13 26.40 33.01
N SER A 12 1.45 26.53 33.11
CA SER A 12 2.27 26.66 31.90
C SER A 12 3.32 25.59 31.67
N LEU A 13 3.34 24.50 32.42
CA LEU A 13 4.41 23.49 32.31
C LEU A 13 3.95 22.08 31.87
N VAL A 14 2.69 21.85 31.53
CA VAL A 14 2.21 20.53 31.15
C VAL A 14 2.08 20.33 29.63
N VAL A 15 2.13 21.41 28.84
CA VAL A 15 1.88 21.32 27.39
C VAL A 15 3.12 20.89 26.58
N SER A 16 4.33 21.05 27.14
CA SER A 16 5.58 20.78 26.39
C SER A 16 5.96 19.30 26.31
N SER A 17 5.40 18.42 27.16
CA SER A 17 5.78 17.00 27.19
C SER A 17 4.99 16.14 26.21
N PHE A 18 3.81 16.58 25.79
CA PHE A 18 2.95 15.82 24.87
C PHE A 18 3.44 15.86 23.42
N SER A 19 3.96 17.01 22.98
CA SER A 19 4.45 17.18 21.60
C SER A 19 5.68 16.33 21.23
N LEU A 20 6.49 15.95 22.23
CA LEU A 20 7.69 15.12 21.97
C LEU A 20 7.35 13.64 21.80
N LEU A 21 6.29 13.16 22.41
CA LEU A 21 5.83 11.76 22.29
C LEU A 21 5.12 11.50 20.95
N GLU A 22 4.33 12.45 20.46
CA GLU A 22 3.68 12.34 19.15
C GLU A 22 4.71 12.34 18.00
N ASN A 23 5.71 13.20 18.08
CA ASN A 23 6.75 13.26 17.05
C ASN A 23 7.63 11.99 16.99
N HIS A 24 7.84 11.32 18.12
CA HIS A 24 8.62 10.07 18.18
C HIS A 24 7.87 8.88 17.58
N SER A 25 6.54 8.82 17.72
CA SER A 25 5.71 7.76 17.14
C SER A 25 5.60 7.91 15.61
N GLU A 26 5.37 9.11 15.10
CA GLU A 26 5.33 9.40 13.66
C GLU A 26 6.65 9.10 12.96
N VAL A 27 7.78 9.48 13.57
CA VAL A 27 9.11 9.21 13.02
C VAL A 27 9.41 7.72 12.99
N LYS A 28 9.03 6.98 14.06
CA LYS A 28 9.22 5.53 14.12
C LYS A 28 8.35 4.79 13.09
N GLU A 29 7.11 5.20 12.90
CA GLU A 29 6.20 4.65 11.89
C GLU A 29 6.72 4.95 10.48
N SER A 30 7.17 6.16 10.19
CA SER A 30 7.77 6.53 8.91
C SER A 30 9.06 5.78 8.58
N ILE A 31 9.87 5.42 9.59
CA ILE A 31 11.09 4.63 9.41
C ILE A 31 10.76 3.16 9.18
N MET A 32 9.77 2.61 9.88
CA MET A 32 9.29 1.23 9.65
C MET A 32 8.63 1.08 8.30
N ASP A 33 7.89 2.09 7.83
CA ASP A 33 7.28 2.11 6.50
C ASP A 33 8.34 2.09 5.38
N ARG A 34 9.45 2.77 5.58
CA ARG A 34 10.58 2.77 4.62
C ARG A 34 11.37 1.47 4.54
N LYS A 35 11.24 0.58 5.53
CA LYS A 35 11.97 -0.70 5.60
C LYS A 35 11.09 -1.91 5.27
N SER A 36 9.84 -1.71 4.93
CA SER A 36 8.92 -2.80 4.61
C SER A 36 8.75 -2.96 3.10
N GLY A 37 8.51 -4.18 2.65
CA GLY A 37 8.08 -4.48 1.29
C GLY A 37 6.70 -3.89 0.96
N ILE A 38 6.07 -4.40 -0.10
CA ILE A 38 4.73 -3.97 -0.50
C ILE A 38 3.72 -4.31 0.61
N LYS A 39 2.98 -3.31 1.07
CA LYS A 39 1.86 -3.47 2.00
C LYS A 39 0.58 -3.76 1.21
N PHE A 40 0.14 -5.00 1.22
CA PHE A 40 -1.10 -5.40 0.59
C PHE A 40 -2.29 -5.18 1.52
N SER A 41 -3.31 -4.52 1.02
CA SER A 41 -4.56 -4.25 1.75
C SER A 41 -5.53 -5.41 1.61
N LYS A 42 -6.24 -5.72 2.70
CA LYS A 42 -7.32 -6.71 2.73
C LYS A 42 -8.69 -6.05 2.48
N MET A 43 -8.87 -5.44 1.33
CA MET A 43 -10.13 -4.80 0.95
C MET A 43 -10.65 -5.42 -0.35
N THR A 44 -11.93 -5.23 -0.63
CA THR A 44 -12.52 -5.65 -1.90
C THR A 44 -11.99 -4.79 -3.06
N PHE A 45 -12.07 -5.31 -4.27
CA PHE A 45 -11.72 -4.53 -5.46
C PHE A 45 -12.58 -3.27 -5.59
N GLN A 46 -13.85 -3.34 -5.23
CA GLN A 46 -14.75 -2.20 -5.24
C GLN A 46 -14.36 -1.11 -4.24
N ASP A 47 -13.86 -1.49 -3.05
CA ASP A 47 -13.31 -0.54 -2.06
C ASP A 47 -12.05 0.12 -2.58
N ALA A 48 -11.17 -0.65 -3.24
CA ALA A 48 -9.97 -0.12 -3.86
C ALA A 48 -10.29 0.91 -4.96
N ILE A 49 -11.32 0.66 -5.78
CA ILE A 49 -11.83 1.63 -6.77
C ILE A 49 -12.29 2.93 -6.09
N ARG A 50 -13.06 2.83 -4.99
CA ARG A 50 -13.50 4.03 -4.23
C ARG A 50 -12.32 4.81 -3.67
N GLN A 51 -11.34 4.11 -3.09
CA GLN A 51 -10.14 4.72 -2.55
C GLN A 51 -9.26 5.34 -3.65
N ALA A 52 -9.15 4.69 -4.80
CA ALA A 52 -8.42 5.20 -5.96
C ALA A 52 -9.01 6.52 -6.46
N LYS A 53 -10.36 6.61 -6.55
CA LYS A 53 -11.06 7.86 -6.90
C LYS A 53 -10.76 8.99 -5.92
N ALA A 54 -10.75 8.70 -4.61
CA ALA A 54 -10.50 9.69 -3.57
C ALA A 54 -9.04 10.16 -3.51
N SER A 55 -8.08 9.26 -3.76
CA SER A 55 -6.64 9.52 -3.61
C SER A 55 -5.90 9.87 -4.90
N GLY A 56 -6.50 9.64 -6.07
CA GLY A 56 -5.85 9.79 -7.38
C GLY A 56 -4.81 8.70 -7.68
N LYS A 57 -4.67 7.69 -6.83
CA LYS A 57 -3.72 6.59 -7.02
C LYS A 57 -4.25 5.55 -8.01
N LEU A 58 -3.33 4.85 -8.67
CA LEU A 58 -3.64 3.61 -9.37
C LEU A 58 -3.79 2.44 -8.38
N ILE A 59 -4.43 1.37 -8.83
CA ILE A 59 -4.54 0.11 -8.08
C ILE A 59 -3.54 -0.87 -8.68
N PHE A 60 -2.69 -1.45 -7.86
CA PHE A 60 -1.84 -2.58 -8.19
C PHE A 60 -2.48 -3.85 -7.66
N ILE A 61 -2.59 -4.89 -8.49
CA ILE A 61 -3.18 -6.18 -8.11
C ILE A 61 -2.21 -7.30 -8.48
N ASP A 62 -1.73 -8.04 -7.47
CA ASP A 62 -1.06 -9.33 -7.64
C ASP A 62 -2.12 -10.43 -7.71
N VAL A 63 -2.41 -10.91 -8.93
CA VAL A 63 -3.32 -12.04 -9.14
C VAL A 63 -2.51 -13.33 -9.11
N HIS A 64 -2.81 -14.16 -8.13
CA HIS A 64 -2.09 -15.39 -7.85
C HIS A 64 -3.03 -16.58 -7.57
N THR A 65 -2.46 -17.75 -7.30
CA THR A 65 -3.15 -18.91 -6.72
C THR A 65 -2.30 -19.51 -5.60
N SER A 66 -2.95 -20.24 -4.71
CA SER A 66 -2.28 -20.89 -3.57
C SER A 66 -1.21 -21.92 -3.97
N TRP A 67 -1.33 -22.54 -5.14
CA TRP A 67 -0.39 -23.55 -5.67
C TRP A 67 0.73 -22.97 -6.56
N CYS A 68 0.68 -21.68 -6.92
CA CYS A 68 1.63 -21.04 -7.84
C CYS A 68 3.02 -20.86 -7.22
N GLY A 69 4.00 -21.63 -7.66
CA GLY A 69 5.40 -21.57 -7.22
C GLY A 69 6.06 -20.20 -7.44
N PRO A 70 6.06 -19.66 -8.69
CA PRO A 70 6.62 -18.34 -8.97
C PRO A 70 5.97 -17.20 -8.17
N CYS A 71 4.67 -17.30 -7.83
CA CYS A 71 3.98 -16.32 -6.99
C CYS A 71 4.54 -16.34 -5.56
N LYS A 72 4.73 -17.55 -5.00
CA LYS A 72 5.34 -17.72 -3.67
C LYS A 72 6.77 -17.18 -3.61
N GLU A 73 7.52 -17.34 -4.69
CA GLU A 73 8.88 -16.79 -4.79
C GLU A 73 8.85 -15.26 -4.77
N MET A 74 8.00 -14.62 -5.60
CA MET A 74 7.87 -13.15 -5.60
C MET A 74 7.42 -12.62 -4.24
N ALA A 75 6.51 -13.33 -3.56
CA ALA A 75 6.04 -12.96 -2.23
C ALA A 75 7.16 -12.96 -1.18
N LYS A 76 8.18 -13.80 -1.35
CA LYS A 76 9.34 -13.91 -0.44
C LYS A 76 10.53 -13.03 -0.84
N THR A 77 10.57 -12.53 -2.06
CA THR A 77 11.72 -11.80 -2.61
C THR A 77 11.33 -10.41 -3.11
N THR A 78 10.78 -10.32 -4.31
CA THR A 78 10.48 -9.03 -4.98
C THR A 78 9.53 -8.15 -4.17
N PHE A 79 8.48 -8.73 -3.60
CA PHE A 79 7.49 -7.96 -2.83
C PHE A 79 7.95 -7.59 -1.42
N THR A 80 8.97 -8.25 -0.90
CA THR A 80 9.59 -7.91 0.39
C THR A 80 10.75 -6.93 0.25
N ASP A 81 11.18 -6.64 -0.97
CA ASP A 81 12.25 -5.66 -1.22
C ASP A 81 11.82 -4.25 -0.78
N THR A 82 12.70 -3.58 -0.06
CA THR A 82 12.44 -2.27 0.55
C THR A 82 12.20 -1.16 -0.48
N GLU A 83 12.93 -1.18 -1.59
CA GLU A 83 12.80 -0.17 -2.65
C GLU A 83 11.50 -0.36 -3.42
N VAL A 84 11.14 -1.62 -3.73
CA VAL A 84 9.84 -1.97 -4.32
C VAL A 84 8.72 -1.53 -3.39
N GLY A 85 8.80 -1.89 -2.10
CA GLY A 85 7.82 -1.48 -1.10
C GLY A 85 7.64 0.02 -1.01
N LYS A 86 8.74 0.79 -0.96
CA LYS A 86 8.70 2.26 -0.95
C LYS A 86 7.94 2.84 -2.14
N VAL A 87 8.25 2.38 -3.36
CA VAL A 87 7.61 2.87 -4.58
C VAL A 87 6.14 2.48 -4.63
N PHE A 88 5.83 1.20 -4.34
CA PHE A 88 4.47 0.68 -4.46
C PHE A 88 3.51 1.23 -3.40
N ASN A 89 3.95 1.36 -2.16
CA ASN A 89 3.13 1.92 -1.08
C ASN A 89 2.83 3.41 -1.29
N GLN A 90 3.75 4.13 -1.94
CA GLN A 90 3.54 5.53 -2.25
C GLN A 90 2.60 5.74 -3.44
N LYS A 91 2.78 4.97 -4.54
CA LYS A 91 2.10 5.20 -5.82
C LYS A 91 0.77 4.47 -5.97
N PHE A 92 0.59 3.34 -5.29
CA PHE A 92 -0.52 2.44 -5.56
C PHE A 92 -1.33 2.10 -4.31
N ILE A 93 -2.57 1.70 -4.54
CA ILE A 93 -3.36 0.89 -3.63
C ILE A 93 -3.05 -0.55 -4.00
N ASN A 94 -2.43 -1.29 -3.09
CA ASN A 94 -1.90 -2.62 -3.39
C ASN A 94 -2.89 -3.69 -2.92
N LEU A 95 -3.36 -4.52 -3.84
CA LEU A 95 -4.19 -5.69 -3.59
C LEU A 95 -3.43 -6.97 -3.96
N LYS A 96 -3.69 -8.00 -3.20
CA LYS A 96 -3.26 -9.37 -3.49
C LYS A 96 -4.50 -10.23 -3.53
N ILE A 97 -4.78 -10.84 -4.68
CA ILE A 97 -6.03 -11.55 -4.95
C ILE A 97 -5.71 -12.98 -5.38
N ASP A 98 -6.21 -13.95 -4.61
CA ASP A 98 -6.23 -15.33 -5.07
C ASP A 98 -7.35 -15.51 -6.10
N ALA A 99 -6.99 -15.97 -7.30
CA ALA A 99 -7.92 -16.08 -8.43
C ALA A 99 -9.01 -17.13 -8.21
N GLU A 100 -8.79 -18.07 -7.31
CA GLU A 100 -9.65 -19.23 -7.06
C GLU A 100 -10.37 -19.13 -5.71
N GLU A 101 -9.69 -18.59 -4.68
CA GLU A 101 -10.18 -18.59 -3.29
C GLU A 101 -10.82 -17.28 -2.87
N ASP A 102 -10.38 -16.13 -3.41
CA ASP A 102 -10.95 -14.83 -3.06
C ASP A 102 -12.25 -14.53 -3.81
N ALA A 103 -13.20 -13.88 -3.15
CA ALA A 103 -14.53 -13.55 -3.72
C ALA A 103 -14.42 -12.72 -5.01
N ASP A 104 -13.45 -11.82 -5.11
CA ASP A 104 -13.20 -11.01 -6.30
C ASP A 104 -12.37 -11.73 -7.38
N GLY A 105 -11.75 -12.87 -7.04
CA GLY A 105 -10.81 -13.62 -7.89
C GLY A 105 -11.35 -13.97 -9.27
N PRO A 106 -12.49 -14.71 -9.37
CA PRO A 106 -13.06 -15.09 -10.66
C PRO A 106 -13.47 -13.88 -11.52
N MET A 107 -14.05 -12.85 -10.91
CA MET A 107 -14.46 -11.62 -11.59
C MET A 107 -13.26 -10.89 -12.18
N ILE A 108 -12.20 -10.67 -11.39
CA ILE A 108 -10.95 -10.00 -11.81
C ILE A 108 -10.26 -10.83 -12.90
N SER A 109 -10.16 -12.15 -12.74
CA SER A 109 -9.53 -13.03 -13.72
C SER A 109 -10.23 -12.96 -15.07
N LYS A 110 -11.56 -12.95 -15.08
CA LYS A 110 -12.36 -12.80 -16.29
C LYS A 110 -12.22 -11.41 -16.90
N ALA A 111 -12.42 -10.35 -16.09
CA ALA A 111 -12.42 -8.96 -16.57
C ALA A 111 -11.08 -8.56 -17.21
N TYR A 112 -9.96 -9.04 -16.67
CA TYR A 112 -8.63 -8.71 -17.17
C TYR A 112 -7.97 -9.83 -17.96
N THR A 113 -8.70 -10.87 -18.32
CA THR A 113 -8.23 -12.01 -19.13
C THR A 113 -6.92 -12.59 -18.54
N VAL A 114 -6.97 -13.01 -17.27
CA VAL A 114 -5.85 -13.64 -16.59
C VAL A 114 -5.78 -15.10 -17.02
N SER A 115 -4.69 -15.49 -17.69
CA SER A 115 -4.48 -16.84 -18.26
C SER A 115 -3.27 -17.57 -17.65
N ALA A 116 -2.49 -16.89 -16.81
CA ALA A 116 -1.30 -17.46 -16.16
C ALA A 116 -0.97 -16.71 -14.86
N TYR A 117 -0.20 -17.32 -13.97
CA TYR A 117 0.17 -16.75 -12.67
C TYR A 117 1.68 -16.70 -12.46
N PRO A 118 2.18 -15.64 -11.75
CA PRO A 118 1.43 -14.46 -11.35
C PRO A 118 1.05 -13.59 -12.55
N THR A 119 -0.07 -12.88 -12.45
CA THR A 119 -0.40 -11.76 -13.33
C THR A 119 -0.51 -10.49 -12.49
N LEU A 120 0.28 -9.48 -12.84
CA LEU A 120 0.33 -8.21 -12.17
C LEU A 120 -0.45 -7.19 -12.98
N LEU A 121 -1.50 -6.63 -12.38
CA LEU A 121 -2.39 -5.67 -13.01
C LEU A 121 -2.20 -4.29 -12.40
N PHE A 122 -2.18 -3.27 -13.25
CA PHE A 122 -2.23 -1.87 -12.85
C PHE A 122 -3.51 -1.28 -13.45
N VAL A 123 -4.39 -0.79 -12.59
CA VAL A 123 -5.75 -0.41 -12.96
C VAL A 123 -6.02 1.01 -12.45
N ASN A 124 -6.73 1.81 -13.22
CA ASN A 124 -7.11 3.15 -12.79
C ASN A 124 -8.42 3.14 -11.95
N SER A 125 -8.82 4.30 -11.48
CA SER A 125 -10.02 4.48 -10.65
C SER A 125 -11.36 4.17 -11.35
N GLU A 126 -11.37 4.03 -12.68
CA GLU A 126 -12.53 3.60 -13.47
C GLU A 126 -12.53 2.08 -13.74
N GLY A 127 -11.56 1.34 -13.19
CA GLY A 127 -11.40 -0.09 -13.45
C GLY A 127 -10.77 -0.41 -14.80
N LYS A 128 -10.19 0.57 -15.51
CA LYS A 128 -9.52 0.32 -16.79
C LYS A 128 -8.09 -0.15 -16.58
N LEU A 129 -7.69 -1.15 -17.34
CA LEU A 129 -6.32 -1.67 -17.33
C LEU A 129 -5.35 -0.62 -17.91
N VAL A 130 -4.36 -0.24 -17.10
CA VAL A 130 -3.26 0.64 -17.49
C VAL A 130 -2.06 -0.18 -17.98
N ARG A 131 -1.76 -1.27 -17.26
CA ARG A 131 -0.67 -2.19 -17.59
C ARG A 131 -0.94 -3.59 -17.05
N LYS A 132 -0.46 -4.60 -17.77
CA LYS A 132 -0.45 -5.99 -17.34
C LYS A 132 0.95 -6.59 -17.56
N LEU A 133 1.46 -7.27 -16.54
CA LEU A 133 2.69 -8.07 -16.63
C LEU A 133 2.32 -9.51 -16.27
N VAL A 134 2.76 -10.45 -17.10
CA VAL A 134 2.49 -11.87 -16.89
C VAL A 134 3.78 -12.58 -16.50
N GLY A 135 3.70 -13.46 -15.51
CA GLY A 135 4.82 -14.22 -14.99
C GLY A 135 5.66 -13.46 -13.96
N LYS A 136 6.64 -14.18 -13.40
CA LYS A 136 7.54 -13.67 -12.38
C LYS A 136 8.33 -12.46 -12.88
N GLN A 137 8.35 -11.39 -12.08
CA GLN A 137 9.12 -10.18 -12.32
C GLN A 137 10.25 -10.05 -11.31
N SER A 138 11.45 -9.68 -11.78
CA SER A 138 12.52 -9.24 -10.89
C SER A 138 12.22 -7.84 -10.34
N LYS A 139 12.93 -7.44 -9.28
CA LYS A 139 12.88 -6.10 -8.71
C LYS A 139 13.07 -5.03 -9.80
N GLU A 140 14.13 -5.15 -10.60
CA GLU A 140 14.50 -4.17 -11.62
C GLU A 140 13.42 -4.03 -12.70
N LYS A 141 12.90 -5.17 -13.19
CA LYS A 141 11.81 -5.17 -14.18
C LYS A 141 10.53 -4.55 -13.62
N LEU A 142 10.21 -4.85 -12.36
CA LEU A 142 9.01 -4.33 -11.73
C LEU A 142 9.12 -2.81 -11.50
N LEU A 143 10.25 -2.33 -11.00
CA LEU A 143 10.50 -0.89 -10.81
C LEU A 143 10.52 -0.14 -12.15
N ALA A 144 11.19 -0.68 -13.18
CA ALA A 144 11.20 -0.10 -14.53
C ALA A 144 9.78 0.00 -15.12
N ALA A 145 8.96 -1.03 -14.92
CA ALA A 145 7.59 -1.05 -15.41
C ALA A 145 6.71 0.08 -14.83
N VAL A 146 6.97 0.51 -13.59
CA VAL A 146 6.17 1.54 -12.90
C VAL A 146 6.81 2.93 -12.87
N ALA A 147 8.03 3.07 -13.42
CA ALA A 147 8.77 4.34 -13.37
C ALA A 147 8.00 5.49 -14.02
N SER A 148 7.33 5.25 -15.15
CA SER A 148 6.56 6.24 -15.91
C SER A 148 5.09 6.37 -15.49
N MET A 149 4.61 5.54 -14.54
CA MET A 149 3.24 5.61 -14.06
C MET A 149 3.08 6.76 -13.06
N LYS A 150 2.07 7.59 -13.30
CA LYS A 150 1.67 8.69 -12.41
C LYS A 150 0.45 8.28 -11.62
#